data_1a39337aaa7210adfd1cbb6887144d81
#
_entry.id   1a39337aaa7210adfd1cbb6887144d81
#
_cell.length_a   1.000
_cell.length_b   1.000
_cell.length_c   1.000
_cell.angle_alpha   90.00
_cell.angle_beta   90.00
_cell.angle_gamma   90.00
#
_symmetry.space_group_name_H-M   'P 1'
#
loop_
_entity.id
_entity.type
_entity.pdbx_description
1 polymer ?
#
loop_
_entity_poly.entity_id
_entity_poly.type
_entity_poly.pdbx_seq_one_letter_code
_entity_poly.pdbx_strand_id
1 'polypeptide(L)'
;MNDTKVSFSEFVLRYLDSWNFEAGYLAEDLYICHHSLNAWMYQGRIPSDESIRVIREYFGEDFEGVVFDGKAFKRKYKIIRPDGNSKVYDTKAELSDVEDVSMNSITKYCRIGGAIIKGRNKGCQFQYVYEEVK
;
A
#
# COMPACT_ATOMS: atom_id res chain seq x y z
N MET A 1 7.56 -17.78 18.07
CA MET A 1 8.60 -17.00 17.42
C MET A 1 8.18 -16.63 16.02
N ASN A 2 8.26 -15.37 15.72
CA ASN A 2 7.70 -14.85 14.49
C ASN A 2 8.80 -14.61 13.46
N ASP A 3 8.93 -15.55 12.53
CA ASP A 3 9.90 -15.44 11.44
C ASP A 3 9.27 -14.81 10.20
N THR A 4 8.18 -14.06 10.39
CA THR A 4 7.49 -13.42 9.29
C THR A 4 8.37 -12.34 8.69
N LYS A 5 8.72 -12.52 7.43
CA LYS A 5 9.50 -11.53 6.68
C LYS A 5 8.57 -10.80 5.74
N VAL A 6 8.77 -9.49 5.63
CA VAL A 6 7.97 -8.62 4.78
C VAL A 6 8.88 -8.06 3.70
N SER A 7 8.45 -8.14 2.45
CA SER A 7 9.20 -7.53 1.34
C SER A 7 9.21 -6.02 1.48
N PHE A 8 10.33 -5.38 1.13
CA PHE A 8 10.46 -3.94 1.20
C PHE A 8 9.36 -3.23 0.42
N SER A 9 9.03 -3.72 -0.77
CA SER A 9 7.97 -3.13 -1.60
C SER A 9 6.64 -3.11 -0.86
N GLU A 10 6.23 -4.21 -0.27
CA GLU A 10 4.98 -4.28 0.50
C GLU A 10 5.03 -3.39 1.72
N PHE A 11 6.16 -3.39 2.44
CA PHE A 11 6.33 -2.56 3.64
C PHE A 11 6.12 -1.08 3.32
N VAL A 12 6.75 -0.59 2.26
CA VAL A 12 6.64 0.82 1.88
C VAL A 12 5.22 1.17 1.46
N LEU A 13 4.56 0.31 0.68
CA LEU A 13 3.17 0.57 0.29
C LEU A 13 2.27 0.68 1.52
N ARG A 14 2.41 -0.22 2.49
CA ARG A 14 1.63 -0.17 3.73
C ARG A 14 1.93 1.08 4.55
N TYR A 15 3.20 1.47 4.60
CA TYR A 15 3.62 2.67 5.31
C TYR A 15 2.98 3.93 4.70
N LEU A 16 3.07 4.06 3.37
CA LEU A 16 2.50 5.22 2.68
C LEU A 16 0.98 5.27 2.85
N ASP A 17 0.32 4.12 2.79
CA ASP A 17 -1.13 4.06 2.95
C ASP A 17 -1.57 4.39 4.37
N SER A 18 -0.80 3.95 5.37
CA SER A 18 -1.11 4.24 6.78
C SER A 18 -1.10 5.72 7.06
N TRP A 19 -0.18 6.45 6.43
CA TRP A 19 0.00 7.88 6.67
C TRP A 19 -0.64 8.74 5.59
N ASN A 20 -1.22 8.11 4.55
CA ASN A 20 -1.76 8.81 3.38
C ASN A 20 -0.70 9.70 2.72
N PHE A 21 0.51 9.19 2.61
CA PHE A 21 1.63 9.87 1.97
C PHE A 21 1.84 9.36 0.56
N GLU A 22 2.37 10.22 -0.29
CA GLU A 22 2.84 9.82 -1.62
C GLU A 22 4.31 9.43 -1.55
N ALA A 23 4.75 8.58 -2.48
CA ALA A 23 6.13 8.11 -2.51
C ALA A 23 7.14 9.26 -2.61
N GLY A 24 6.78 10.36 -3.24
CA GLY A 24 7.64 11.53 -3.35
C GLY A 24 8.03 12.11 -2.00
N TYR A 25 7.11 12.13 -1.04
CA TYR A 25 7.41 12.59 0.31
C TYR A 25 8.47 11.73 0.99
N LEU A 26 8.33 10.42 0.84
CA LEU A 26 9.30 9.50 1.44
C LEU A 26 10.66 9.65 0.80
N ALA A 27 10.70 9.79 -0.52
CA ALA A 27 11.97 10.00 -1.24
C ALA A 27 12.67 11.26 -0.75
N GLU A 28 11.94 12.35 -0.56
CA GLU A 28 12.51 13.59 -0.03
C GLU A 28 13.07 13.40 1.38
N ASP A 29 12.33 12.74 2.26
CA ASP A 29 12.77 12.50 3.63
C ASP A 29 14.01 11.62 3.67
N LEU A 30 14.15 10.70 2.73
CA LEU A 30 15.31 9.82 2.66
C LEU A 30 16.48 10.43 1.89
N TYR A 31 16.28 11.61 1.31
CA TYR A 31 17.29 12.27 0.45
C TYR A 31 17.72 11.40 -0.72
N ILE A 32 16.74 10.73 -1.34
CA ILE A 32 16.99 9.86 -2.49
C ILE A 32 16.16 10.31 -3.67
N CYS A 33 16.59 9.87 -4.87
CA CYS A 33 15.86 10.15 -6.09
C CYS A 33 14.53 9.37 -6.11
N HIS A 34 13.45 10.03 -6.52
CA HIS A 34 12.15 9.39 -6.64
C HIS A 34 12.19 8.18 -7.57
N HIS A 35 12.98 8.26 -8.64
CA HIS A 35 13.16 7.11 -9.55
C HIS A 35 13.77 5.90 -8.86
N SER A 36 14.71 6.13 -7.95
CA SER A 36 15.33 5.06 -7.19
C SER A 36 14.32 4.37 -6.28
N LEU A 37 13.52 5.16 -5.57
CA LEU A 37 12.49 4.60 -4.70
C LEU A 37 11.47 3.80 -5.51
N ASN A 38 11.02 4.33 -6.64
CA ASN A 38 10.08 3.63 -7.52
C ASN A 38 10.67 2.31 -8.04
N ALA A 39 11.95 2.29 -8.39
CA ALA A 39 12.61 1.08 -8.86
C ALA A 39 12.64 0.01 -7.76
N TRP A 40 12.91 0.41 -6.53
CA TRP A 40 12.91 -0.52 -5.40
C TRP A 40 11.50 -1.06 -5.09
N MET A 41 10.48 -0.22 -5.22
CA MET A 41 9.10 -0.60 -4.91
C MET A 41 8.43 -1.41 -6.02
N TYR A 42 8.61 -1.01 -7.26
CA TYR A 42 7.81 -1.54 -8.37
C TYR A 42 8.59 -2.39 -9.38
N GLN A 43 9.92 -2.32 -9.37
CA GLN A 43 10.75 -3.07 -10.29
C GLN A 43 11.60 -4.13 -9.59
N GLY A 44 11.50 -4.24 -8.27
CA GLY A 44 12.23 -5.24 -7.51
C GLY A 44 13.73 -4.98 -7.41
N ARG A 45 14.19 -3.78 -7.72
CA ARG A 45 15.62 -3.46 -7.59
C ARG A 45 16.02 -3.39 -6.13
N ILE A 46 17.23 -3.81 -5.84
CA ILE A 46 17.78 -3.81 -4.48
C ILE A 46 18.64 -2.58 -4.30
N PRO A 47 18.43 -1.78 -3.24
CA PRO A 47 19.24 -0.59 -2.98
C PRO A 47 20.70 -0.95 -2.65
N SER A 48 21.59 0.03 -2.77
CA SER A 48 22.97 -0.13 -2.31
C SER A 48 23.01 -0.28 -0.79
N ASP A 49 24.13 -0.81 -0.28
CA ASP A 49 24.29 -0.99 1.16
C ASP A 49 24.14 0.33 1.92
N GLU A 50 24.64 1.42 1.35
CA GLU A 50 24.51 2.74 1.95
C GLU A 50 23.06 3.18 2.04
N SER A 51 22.30 2.99 0.96
CA SER A 51 20.87 3.32 0.94
C SER A 51 20.09 2.47 1.93
N ILE A 52 20.43 1.19 2.03
CA ILE A 52 19.79 0.29 3.00
C ILE A 52 20.01 0.81 4.43
N ARG A 53 21.25 1.27 4.73
CA ARG A 53 21.55 1.80 6.05
C ARG A 53 20.69 3.03 6.36
N VAL A 54 20.58 3.96 5.40
CA VAL A 54 19.76 5.17 5.58
C VAL A 54 18.30 4.79 5.82
N ILE A 55 17.79 3.85 5.04
CA ILE A 55 16.42 3.39 5.16
C ILE A 55 16.15 2.78 6.54
N ARG A 56 17.08 1.94 7.02
CA ARG A 56 16.93 1.32 8.34
C ARG A 56 16.95 2.34 9.46
N GLU A 57 17.82 3.34 9.35
CA GLU A 57 17.87 4.41 10.35
C GLU A 57 16.58 5.23 10.36
N TYR A 58 16.02 5.48 9.19
CA TYR A 58 14.79 6.26 9.07
C TYR A 58 13.60 5.57 9.72
N PHE A 59 13.40 4.29 9.43
CA PHE A 59 12.25 3.55 9.93
C PHE A 59 12.45 2.99 11.34
N GLY A 60 13.70 2.77 11.74
CA GLY A 60 14.00 2.25 13.08
C GLY A 60 13.41 0.87 13.32
N GLU A 61 12.74 0.70 14.45
CA GLU A 61 12.16 -0.59 14.85
C GLU A 61 11.09 -1.09 13.90
N ASP A 62 10.39 -0.20 13.23
CA ASP A 62 9.34 -0.57 12.28
C ASP A 62 9.91 -1.38 11.11
N PHE A 63 11.21 -1.28 10.87
CA PHE A 63 11.87 -1.97 9.78
C PHE A 63 12.31 -3.39 10.13
N GLU A 64 12.07 -3.83 11.35
CA GLU A 64 12.43 -5.18 11.76
C GLU A 64 11.64 -6.19 10.95
N GLY A 65 12.34 -7.19 10.40
CA GLY A 65 11.71 -8.21 9.57
C GLY A 65 11.49 -7.83 8.12
N VAL A 66 11.85 -6.61 7.73
CA VAL A 66 11.76 -6.20 6.32
C VAL A 66 13.00 -6.67 5.57
N VAL A 67 12.77 -7.24 4.39
CA VAL A 67 13.86 -7.78 3.57
C VAL A 67 13.81 -7.19 2.17
N PHE A 68 14.98 -7.09 1.56
CA PHE A 68 15.13 -6.67 0.16
C PHE A 68 15.26 -7.93 -0.70
N ASP A 69 14.13 -8.53 -1.01
CA ASP A 69 14.08 -9.83 -1.67
C ASP A 69 13.84 -9.75 -3.18
N GLY A 70 13.85 -8.55 -3.73
CA GLY A 70 13.63 -8.34 -5.15
C GLY A 70 12.18 -8.48 -5.61
N LYS A 71 11.26 -8.72 -4.69
CA LYS A 71 9.84 -8.79 -5.03
C LYS A 71 9.25 -7.41 -5.13
N ALA A 72 8.33 -7.22 -6.06
CA ALA A 72 7.59 -5.98 -6.23
C ALA A 72 6.12 -6.25 -5.95
N PHE A 73 5.49 -5.33 -5.26
CA PHE A 73 4.07 -5.43 -4.90
C PHE A 73 3.32 -4.25 -5.49
N LYS A 74 2.02 -4.43 -5.69
CA LYS A 74 1.15 -3.31 -6.07
C LYS A 74 -0.07 -3.32 -5.18
N ARG A 75 -0.64 -2.12 -4.99
CA ARG A 75 -1.86 -1.94 -4.22
C ARG A 75 -3.05 -2.23 -5.12
N LYS A 76 -3.98 -3.03 -4.59
CA LYS A 76 -5.30 -3.23 -5.18
C LYS A 76 -6.35 -2.81 -4.18
N TYR A 77 -7.60 -2.77 -4.62
CA TYR A 77 -8.70 -2.27 -3.81
C TYR A 77 -9.79 -3.33 -3.72
N LYS A 78 -10.20 -3.62 -2.50
CA LYS A 78 -11.22 -4.65 -2.25
C LYS A 78 -12.47 -4.01 -1.70
N ILE A 79 -13.62 -4.36 -2.26
CA ILE A 79 -14.92 -4.01 -1.69
C ILE A 79 -15.49 -5.25 -1.03
N ILE A 80 -16.04 -5.07 0.18
CA ILE A 80 -16.72 -6.13 0.92
C ILE A 80 -18.15 -5.70 1.12
N ARG A 81 -19.09 -6.48 0.57
CA ARG A 81 -20.51 -6.14 0.63
C ARG A 81 -21.13 -6.62 1.93
N PRO A 82 -22.31 -6.07 2.33
CA PRO A 82 -22.97 -6.48 3.59
C PRO A 82 -23.23 -7.98 3.70
N ASP A 83 -23.43 -8.66 2.57
CA ASP A 83 -23.69 -10.10 2.55
C ASP A 83 -22.42 -10.95 2.67
N GLY A 84 -21.25 -10.31 2.80
CA GLY A 84 -19.97 -11.00 2.90
C GLY A 84 -19.27 -11.23 1.58
N ASN A 85 -19.93 -11.01 0.45
CA ASN A 85 -19.27 -11.12 -0.85
C ASN A 85 -18.26 -10.02 -1.03
N SER A 86 -17.15 -10.33 -1.68
CA SER A 86 -16.11 -9.35 -1.93
C SER A 86 -15.58 -9.45 -3.36
N LYS A 87 -14.99 -8.35 -3.81
CA LYS A 87 -14.37 -8.28 -5.12
C LYS A 87 -13.15 -7.36 -5.05
N VAL A 88 -12.09 -7.75 -5.76
CA VAL A 88 -10.84 -6.98 -5.82
C VAL A 88 -10.74 -6.30 -7.18
N TYR A 89 -10.38 -5.01 -7.16
CA TYR A 89 -10.18 -4.20 -8.37
C TYR A 89 -8.72 -3.78 -8.44
N ASP A 90 -8.19 -3.72 -9.65
CA ASP A 90 -6.79 -3.35 -9.87
C ASP A 90 -6.53 -1.87 -9.56
N THR A 91 -7.50 -1.01 -9.84
CA THR A 91 -7.33 0.43 -9.62
C THR A 91 -8.53 1.00 -8.89
N LYS A 92 -8.28 2.12 -8.20
CA LYS A 92 -9.33 2.86 -7.51
C LYS A 92 -10.35 3.42 -8.51
N ALA A 93 -9.89 3.87 -9.68
CA ALA A 93 -10.76 4.39 -10.71
C ALA A 93 -11.74 3.34 -11.23
N GLU A 94 -11.26 2.11 -11.42
CA GLU A 94 -12.11 1.01 -11.87
C GLU A 94 -13.19 0.69 -10.81
N LEU A 95 -12.78 0.59 -9.55
CA LEU A 95 -13.73 0.34 -8.46
C LEU A 95 -14.75 1.47 -8.38
N SER A 96 -14.32 2.71 -8.47
CA SER A 96 -15.18 3.90 -8.45
C SER A 96 -16.23 3.84 -9.55
N ASP A 97 -15.79 3.51 -10.75
CA ASP A 97 -16.67 3.48 -11.92
C ASP A 97 -17.69 2.35 -11.84
N VAL A 98 -17.24 1.14 -11.52
CA VAL A 98 -18.11 -0.04 -11.50
C VAL A 98 -19.10 -0.02 -10.33
N GLU A 99 -18.61 0.37 -9.14
CA GLU A 99 -19.43 0.32 -7.91
C GLU A 99 -20.15 1.65 -7.63
N ASP A 100 -19.92 2.66 -8.44
CA ASP A 100 -20.56 3.98 -8.29
C ASP A 100 -20.27 4.60 -6.92
N VAL A 101 -19.00 4.67 -6.56
CA VAL A 101 -18.51 5.27 -5.31
C VAL A 101 -17.41 6.25 -5.64
N SER A 102 -17.41 7.43 -5.01
CA SER A 102 -16.36 8.41 -5.28
C SER A 102 -14.99 7.89 -4.83
N MET A 103 -13.94 8.30 -5.57
CA MET A 103 -12.58 7.89 -5.21
C MET A 103 -12.18 8.39 -3.83
N ASN A 104 -12.67 9.57 -3.43
CA ASN A 104 -12.41 10.10 -2.10
C ASN A 104 -13.01 9.21 -1.01
N SER A 105 -14.21 8.70 -1.23
CA SER A 105 -14.85 7.77 -0.29
C SER A 105 -14.08 6.47 -0.18
N ILE A 106 -13.62 5.93 -1.30
CA ILE A 106 -12.82 4.70 -1.31
C ILE A 106 -11.57 4.90 -0.46
N THR A 107 -10.82 5.97 -0.70
CA THR A 107 -9.62 6.28 0.07
C THR A 107 -9.92 6.41 1.56
N LYS A 108 -10.97 7.15 1.88
CA LYS A 108 -11.36 7.38 3.28
C LYS A 108 -11.66 6.07 4.00
N TYR A 109 -12.48 5.21 3.42
CA TYR A 109 -12.88 3.97 4.09
C TYR A 109 -11.78 2.92 4.10
N CYS A 110 -10.89 2.92 3.09
CA CYS A 110 -9.71 2.06 3.14
C CYS A 110 -8.78 2.42 4.30
N ARG A 111 -8.68 3.72 4.61
CA ARG A 111 -7.76 4.20 5.65
C ARG A 111 -8.34 4.05 7.06
N ILE A 112 -9.58 4.46 7.25
CA ILE A 112 -10.16 4.50 8.60
C ILE A 112 -10.99 3.27 8.94
N GLY A 113 -11.33 2.47 7.93
CA GLY A 113 -12.20 1.32 8.13
C GLY A 113 -13.65 1.72 8.30
N GLY A 114 -14.47 0.77 8.71
CA GLY A 114 -15.89 0.98 8.88
C GLY A 114 -16.67 0.83 7.60
N ALA A 115 -17.97 0.84 7.69
CA ALA A 115 -18.87 0.66 6.56
C ALA A 115 -19.50 1.99 6.16
N ILE A 116 -19.85 2.09 4.87
CA ILE A 116 -20.60 3.25 4.37
C ILE A 116 -21.97 3.28 5.08
N ILE A 117 -22.33 4.45 5.57
CA ILE A 117 -23.52 4.59 6.44
C ILE A 117 -24.79 4.94 5.69
N LYS A 118 -24.69 5.39 4.44
CA LYS A 118 -25.89 5.78 3.67
C LYS A 118 -25.65 5.65 2.18
N GLY A 119 -26.74 5.66 1.41
CA GLY A 119 -26.68 5.62 -0.04
C GLY A 119 -26.70 4.20 -0.60
N ARG A 120 -26.44 4.10 -1.89
CA ARG A 120 -26.50 2.84 -2.65
C ARG A 120 -25.56 1.77 -2.08
N ASN A 121 -24.40 2.20 -1.59
CA ASN A 121 -23.38 1.28 -1.11
C ASN A 121 -23.36 1.13 0.41
N LYS A 122 -24.49 1.41 1.06
CA LYS A 122 -24.61 1.31 2.51
C LYS A 122 -24.21 -0.08 2.99
N GLY A 123 -23.35 -0.14 3.98
CA GLY A 123 -22.88 -1.39 4.56
C GLY A 123 -21.64 -1.96 3.88
N CYS A 124 -21.21 -1.39 2.75
CA CYS A 124 -20.00 -1.85 2.09
C CYS A 124 -18.76 -1.34 2.83
N GLN A 125 -17.72 -2.17 2.86
CA GLN A 125 -16.41 -1.84 3.42
C GLN A 125 -15.36 -1.89 2.33
N PHE A 126 -14.29 -1.15 2.52
CA PHE A 126 -13.18 -1.09 1.54
C PHE A 126 -11.86 -1.36 2.24
N GLN A 127 -10.98 -2.08 1.55
CA GLN A 127 -9.64 -2.41 2.07
C GLN A 127 -8.60 -2.31 0.98
N TYR A 128 -7.39 -1.93 1.36
CA TYR A 128 -6.23 -2.09 0.50
C TYR A 128 -5.80 -3.55 0.52
N VAL A 129 -5.41 -4.06 -0.65
CA VAL A 129 -4.84 -5.40 -0.79
C VAL A 129 -3.50 -5.25 -1.49
N TYR A 130 -2.48 -5.93 -1.01
CA TYR A 130 -1.14 -5.84 -1.58
C TYR A 130 -0.80 -7.17 -2.22
N GLU A 131 -0.57 -7.13 -3.52
CA GLU A 131 -0.38 -8.35 -4.32
C GLU A 131 0.95 -8.29 -5.04
N GLU A 132 1.68 -9.40 -4.99
CA GLU A 132 2.98 -9.48 -5.68
C GLU A 132 2.79 -9.39 -7.18
N VAL A 133 3.61 -8.56 -7.82
CA VAL A 133 3.65 -8.41 -9.28
C VAL A 133 4.53 -9.52 -9.85
N LYS A 134 3.95 -10.32 -10.72
CA LYS A 134 4.68 -11.43 -11.35
C LYS A 134 5.08 -11.13 -12.78
#